data_3c2a2bbff7d22ddc26cda316a302cc05
#
_entry.id   3c2a2bbff7d22ddc26cda316a302cc05
#
_cell.length_a   1.000
_cell.length_b   1.000
_cell.length_c   1.000
_cell.angle_alpha   90.00
_cell.angle_beta   90.00
_cell.angle_gamma   90.00
#
_symmetry.space_group_name_H-M   'P 1'
#
loop_
_entity.id
_entity.type
_entity.pdbx_description
1 polymer ?
#
loop_
_entity_poly.entity_id
_entity_poly.type
_entity_poly.pdbx_seq_one_letter_code
_entity_poly.pdbx_strand_id
1 'polypeptide(L)'
;CRQRVWVGNDTLMTPREQHFFRALLRHTSRNRWLLCPQVRVADIATLSSHIRPRSRTWWQLFRMASQWHCDVVIVDIHTFAIVGAVELDDASHLKKHRIRRDILLEEVLRQAGIPLLRDRDSERLVRRVREFLKYRGADAAEKSITGMNSTTEHTERKEKEK
;
A
#
# COMPACT_ATOMS: atom_id res chain seq x y z
N CYS A 1 10.95 43.00 2.68
CA CYS A 1 10.52 41.79 1.97
C CYS A 1 11.18 40.57 2.58
N ARG A 2 10.41 39.66 3.19
CA ARG A 2 10.94 38.37 3.62
C ARG A 2 11.29 37.57 2.36
N GLN A 3 12.54 37.12 2.24
CA GLN A 3 12.95 36.20 1.17
C GLN A 3 12.11 34.93 1.26
N ARG A 4 11.60 34.48 0.11
CA ARG A 4 10.91 33.20 0.02
C ARG A 4 11.90 32.06 0.27
N VAL A 5 11.62 31.24 1.27
CA VAL A 5 12.42 30.04 1.59
C VAL A 5 11.89 28.79 0.87
N TRP A 6 10.60 28.79 0.51
CA TRP A 6 9.94 27.67 -0.12
C TRP A 6 9.49 27.99 -1.54
N VAL A 7 9.74 27.05 -2.44
CA VAL A 7 9.31 27.11 -3.84
C VAL A 7 8.52 25.85 -4.14
N GLY A 8 7.42 26.00 -4.86
CA GLY A 8 6.61 24.85 -5.30
C GLY A 8 7.35 24.01 -6.33
N ASN A 9 7.20 22.69 -6.26
CA ASN A 9 7.59 21.79 -7.34
C ASN A 9 6.52 21.82 -8.43
N ASP A 10 6.93 21.74 -9.68
CA ASP A 10 6.00 21.83 -10.82
C ASP A 10 5.16 20.56 -10.98
N THR A 11 5.75 19.40 -10.70
CA THR A 11 5.11 18.11 -10.87
C THR A 11 5.36 17.19 -9.66
N LEU A 12 4.45 16.26 -9.49
CA LEU A 12 4.60 15.14 -8.57
C LEU A 12 5.16 13.94 -9.33
N MET A 13 6.06 13.18 -8.73
CA MET A 13 6.69 11.99 -9.32
C MET A 13 7.63 12.30 -10.51
N THR A 14 8.54 11.38 -10.79
CA THR A 14 9.38 11.42 -11.96
C THR A 14 8.59 11.07 -13.24
N PRO A 15 9.04 11.44 -14.43
CA PRO A 15 8.38 11.06 -15.68
C PRO A 15 8.16 9.55 -15.82
N ARG A 16 9.13 8.73 -15.38
CA ARG A 16 9.04 7.28 -15.42
C ARG A 16 7.94 6.77 -14.46
N GLU A 17 7.89 7.29 -13.25
CA GLU A 17 6.85 6.97 -12.27
C GLU A 17 5.46 7.42 -12.73
N GLN A 18 5.35 8.59 -13.35
CA GLN A 18 4.09 9.09 -13.92
C GLN A 18 3.58 8.17 -15.04
N HIS A 19 4.46 7.73 -15.91
CA HIS A 19 4.11 6.79 -16.99
C HIS A 19 3.60 5.47 -16.44
N PHE A 20 4.30 4.92 -15.47
CA PHE A 20 3.89 3.70 -14.77
C PHE A 20 2.54 3.88 -14.05
N PHE A 21 2.36 4.96 -13.34
CA PHE A 21 1.12 5.25 -12.61
C PHE A 21 -0.09 5.37 -13.56
N ARG A 22 0.07 6.02 -14.71
CA ARG A 22 -0.98 6.06 -15.73
C ARG A 22 -1.31 4.67 -16.27
N ALA A 23 -0.32 3.82 -16.45
CA ALA A 23 -0.53 2.44 -16.89
C ALA A 23 -1.31 1.64 -15.83
N LEU A 24 -0.99 1.79 -14.55
CA LEU A 24 -1.77 1.21 -13.45
C LEU A 24 -3.22 1.68 -13.47
N LEU A 25 -3.45 2.98 -13.63
CA LEU A 25 -4.80 3.54 -13.70
C LEU A 25 -5.62 2.96 -14.86
N ARG A 26 -5.00 2.72 -16.01
CA ARG A 26 -5.69 2.13 -17.17
C ARG A 26 -6.04 0.66 -16.97
N HIS A 27 -5.26 -0.06 -16.17
CA HIS A 27 -5.35 -1.51 -16.01
C HIS A 27 -5.95 -1.97 -14.69
N THR A 28 -6.44 -1.05 -13.87
CA THR A 28 -7.10 -1.36 -12.58
C THR A 28 -8.51 -0.79 -12.54
N SER A 29 -9.41 -1.49 -11.85
CA SER A 29 -10.79 -1.02 -11.67
C SER A 29 -10.83 0.15 -10.68
N ARG A 30 -11.16 1.35 -11.17
CA ARG A 30 -11.32 2.55 -10.35
C ARG A 30 -12.53 2.53 -9.44
N ASN A 31 -13.48 1.66 -9.72
CA ASN A 31 -14.66 1.48 -8.88
C ASN A 31 -14.36 0.64 -7.64
N ARG A 32 -13.23 -0.05 -7.61
CA ARG A 32 -12.84 -0.95 -6.53
C ARG A 32 -11.56 -0.52 -5.83
N TRP A 33 -10.58 -0.06 -6.58
CA TRP A 33 -9.23 0.22 -6.09
C TRP A 33 -8.89 1.69 -6.21
N LEU A 34 -8.46 2.27 -5.09
CA LEU A 34 -7.88 3.60 -5.05
C LEU A 34 -6.36 3.46 -5.08
N LEU A 35 -5.72 4.07 -6.07
CA LEU A 35 -4.27 4.09 -6.20
C LEU A 35 -3.74 5.42 -5.63
N CYS A 36 -2.94 5.33 -4.58
CA CYS A 36 -2.39 6.49 -3.88
C CYS A 36 -0.89 6.61 -4.19
N PRO A 37 -0.45 7.65 -4.92
CA PRO A 37 0.97 7.82 -5.20
C PRO A 37 1.72 8.45 -4.04
N GLN A 38 2.99 8.10 -3.87
CA GLN A 38 3.91 8.73 -2.93
C GLN A 38 3.40 8.74 -1.48
N VAL A 39 3.01 7.57 -0.98
CA VAL A 39 2.50 7.42 0.38
C VAL A 39 3.65 7.17 1.35
N ARG A 40 3.68 7.91 2.45
CA ARG A 40 4.68 7.69 3.51
C ARG A 40 4.45 6.34 4.18
N VAL A 41 5.55 5.67 4.51
CA VAL A 41 5.46 4.40 5.27
C VAL A 41 4.78 4.63 6.63
N ALA A 42 5.00 5.78 7.26
CA ALA A 42 4.34 6.14 8.51
C ALA A 42 2.80 6.24 8.42
N ASP A 43 2.24 6.40 7.22
CA ASP A 43 0.78 6.40 7.01
C ASP A 43 0.18 4.99 6.93
N ILE A 44 1.00 3.97 6.68
CA ILE A 44 0.53 2.60 6.47
C ILE A 44 1.07 1.58 7.48
N ALA A 45 2.07 1.95 8.26
CA ALA A 45 2.65 1.10 9.30
C ALA A 45 2.97 1.94 10.55
N THR A 46 2.63 1.41 11.71
CA THR A 46 2.92 2.00 13.02
C THR A 46 3.77 1.07 13.85
N LEU A 47 4.53 1.62 14.77
CA LEU A 47 5.32 0.81 15.70
C LEU A 47 4.40 0.01 16.61
N SER A 48 4.76 -1.25 16.86
CA SER A 48 4.03 -2.13 17.76
C SER A 48 3.95 -1.57 19.18
N SER A 49 2.88 -1.90 19.89
CA SER A 49 2.62 -1.43 21.26
C SER A 49 3.66 -1.86 22.29
N HIS A 50 4.45 -2.91 22.02
CA HIS A 50 5.55 -3.30 22.91
C HIS A 50 6.78 -2.36 22.81
N ILE A 51 6.84 -1.51 21.81
CA ILE A 51 7.81 -0.41 21.75
C ILE A 51 7.20 0.77 22.50
N ARG A 52 7.80 1.11 23.65
CA ARG A 52 7.27 2.19 24.49
C ARG A 52 7.17 3.51 23.69
N PRO A 53 5.97 4.11 23.58
CA PRO A 53 5.78 5.36 22.85
C PRO A 53 6.70 6.47 23.36
N ARG A 54 7.29 7.20 22.42
CA ARG A 54 8.23 8.31 22.66
C ARG A 54 9.51 7.92 23.40
N SER A 55 9.82 6.63 23.52
CA SER A 55 11.11 6.16 24.02
C SER A 55 12.22 6.47 23.00
N ARG A 56 13.49 6.34 23.42
CA ARG A 56 14.64 6.50 22.52
C ARG A 56 14.57 5.56 21.31
N THR A 57 14.22 4.29 21.54
CA THR A 57 14.03 3.29 20.48
C THR A 57 12.89 3.68 19.56
N TRP A 58 11.75 4.11 20.10
CA TRP A 58 10.61 4.57 19.32
C TRP A 58 11.00 5.73 18.37
N TRP A 59 11.71 6.73 18.86
CA TRP A 59 12.15 7.86 18.04
C TRP A 59 13.16 7.47 16.97
N GLN A 60 14.08 6.55 17.27
CA GLN A 60 15.04 6.05 16.29
C GLN A 60 14.34 5.34 15.13
N LEU A 61 13.42 4.44 15.44
CA LEU A 61 12.67 3.70 14.43
C LEU A 61 11.72 4.60 13.63
N PHE A 62 11.03 5.50 14.32
CA PHE A 62 10.12 6.44 13.67
C PHE A 62 10.86 7.38 12.70
N ARG A 63 11.98 7.96 13.09
CA ARG A 63 12.78 8.83 12.22
C ARG A 63 13.30 8.09 11.00
N MET A 64 13.68 6.84 11.14
CA MET A 64 14.12 6.01 10.04
C MET A 64 12.99 5.78 9.03
N ALA A 65 11.85 5.30 9.49
CA ALA A 65 10.71 4.97 8.63
C ALA A 65 9.98 6.20 8.08
N SER A 66 9.95 7.32 8.81
CA SER A 66 9.22 8.53 8.39
C SER A 66 9.78 9.20 7.14
N GLN A 67 11.01 8.88 6.74
CA GLN A 67 11.65 9.38 5.53
C GLN A 67 11.32 8.55 4.28
N TRP A 68 10.68 7.39 4.46
CA TRP A 68 10.40 6.47 3.37
C TRP A 68 9.01 6.68 2.80
N HIS A 69 8.94 6.53 1.47
CA HIS A 69 7.69 6.57 0.71
C HIS A 69 7.57 5.29 -0.11
N CYS A 70 6.35 4.83 -0.29
CA CYS A 70 6.01 3.85 -1.31
C CYS A 70 5.56 4.58 -2.58
N ASP A 71 5.98 4.11 -3.74
CA ASP A 71 5.62 4.74 -5.02
C ASP A 71 4.11 4.75 -5.22
N VAL A 72 3.44 3.64 -4.93
CA VAL A 72 1.99 3.52 -4.95
C VAL A 72 1.52 2.64 -3.79
N VAL A 73 0.45 3.05 -3.14
CA VAL A 73 -0.29 2.21 -2.19
C VAL A 73 -1.69 1.96 -2.74
N ILE A 74 -2.09 0.70 -2.75
CA ILE A 74 -3.42 0.29 -3.21
C ILE A 74 -4.34 0.19 -2.01
N VAL A 75 -5.48 0.84 -2.10
CA VAL A 75 -6.49 0.93 -1.06
C VAL A 75 -7.84 0.46 -1.62
N ASP A 76 -8.60 -0.28 -0.84
CA ASP A 76 -9.98 -0.60 -1.18
C ASP A 76 -10.83 0.67 -1.09
N ILE A 77 -11.49 1.06 -2.19
CA ILE A 77 -12.23 2.33 -2.25
C ILE A 77 -13.46 2.35 -1.34
N HIS A 78 -14.00 1.19 -0.96
CA HIS A 78 -15.20 1.10 -0.12
C HIS A 78 -14.89 1.10 1.37
N THR A 79 -13.81 0.47 1.76
CA THR A 79 -13.42 0.29 3.17
C THR A 79 -12.22 1.14 3.60
N PHE A 80 -11.47 1.67 2.64
CA PHE A 80 -10.16 2.29 2.81
C PHE A 80 -9.09 1.36 3.41
N ALA A 81 -9.34 0.05 3.41
CA ALA A 81 -8.36 -0.92 3.83
C ALA A 81 -7.13 -0.89 2.91
N ILE A 82 -5.94 -0.95 3.51
CA ILE A 82 -4.67 -1.02 2.77
C ILE A 82 -4.54 -2.43 2.20
N VAL A 83 -4.41 -2.52 0.88
CA VAL A 83 -4.36 -3.79 0.14
C VAL A 83 -2.94 -4.22 -0.16
N GLY A 84 -2.09 -3.29 -0.52
CA GLY A 84 -0.70 -3.56 -0.83
C GLY A 84 0.07 -2.30 -1.21
N ALA A 85 1.38 -2.45 -1.29
CA ALA A 85 2.31 -1.41 -1.72
C ALA A 85 3.02 -1.84 -3.01
N VAL A 86 3.34 -0.87 -3.84
CA VAL A 86 3.97 -1.08 -5.15
C VAL A 86 5.19 -0.19 -5.27
N GLU A 87 6.33 -0.76 -5.67
CA GLU A 87 7.60 -0.07 -5.87
C GLU A 87 8.15 -0.33 -7.27
N LEU A 88 8.37 0.73 -8.03
CA LEU A 88 9.05 0.67 -9.32
C LEU A 88 10.54 0.95 -9.12
N ASP A 89 11.34 -0.11 -9.15
CA ASP A 89 12.77 -0.01 -8.93
C ASP A 89 13.50 0.63 -10.12
N ASP A 90 14.59 1.33 -9.84
CA ASP A 90 15.47 1.91 -10.84
C ASP A 90 16.92 1.41 -10.70
N ALA A 91 17.80 1.82 -11.63
CA ALA A 91 19.21 1.40 -11.63
C ALA A 91 20.00 1.90 -10.40
N SER A 92 19.51 2.90 -9.67
CA SER A 92 20.19 3.46 -8.50
C SER A 92 20.14 2.55 -7.26
N HIS A 93 19.39 1.45 -7.30
CA HIS A 93 19.34 0.42 -6.26
C HIS A 93 20.69 -0.28 -6.00
N LEU A 94 21.65 -0.15 -6.91
CA LEU A 94 23.00 -0.72 -6.74
C LEU A 94 23.85 0.01 -5.70
N LYS A 95 23.43 1.18 -5.22
CA LYS A 95 24.11 1.90 -4.14
C LYS A 95 23.83 1.24 -2.78
N LYS A 96 24.86 0.99 -1.99
CA LYS A 96 24.79 0.28 -0.69
C LYS A 96 23.70 0.83 0.25
N HIS A 97 23.54 2.15 0.37
CA HIS A 97 22.55 2.75 1.25
C HIS A 97 21.11 2.52 0.78
N ARG A 98 20.88 2.41 -0.53
CA ARG A 98 19.57 2.09 -1.10
C ARG A 98 19.23 0.62 -0.95
N ILE A 99 20.19 -0.27 -1.14
CA ILE A 99 19.99 -1.71 -0.88
C ILE A 99 19.59 -1.93 0.58
N ARG A 100 20.30 -1.28 1.52
CA ARG A 100 19.98 -1.37 2.95
C ARG A 100 18.57 -0.82 3.26
N ARG A 101 18.22 0.32 2.67
CA ARG A 101 16.89 0.91 2.79
C ARG A 101 15.82 -0.07 2.29
N ASP A 102 16.04 -0.67 1.13
CA ASP A 102 15.09 -1.59 0.51
C ASP A 102 14.86 -2.84 1.36
N ILE A 103 15.92 -3.40 1.93
CA ILE A 103 15.82 -4.54 2.86
C ILE A 103 15.01 -4.16 4.10
N LEU A 104 15.27 -2.99 4.68
CA LEU A 104 14.55 -2.51 5.86
C LEU A 104 13.08 -2.21 5.55
N LEU A 105 12.80 -1.60 4.41
CA LEU A 105 11.43 -1.33 3.96
C LEU A 105 10.64 -2.63 3.75
N GLU A 106 11.23 -3.61 3.09
CA GLU A 106 10.63 -4.93 2.91
C GLU A 106 10.29 -5.58 4.25
N GLU A 107 11.19 -5.52 5.22
CA GLU A 107 10.98 -6.09 6.54
C GLU A 107 9.88 -5.35 7.33
N VAL A 108 9.83 -4.03 7.26
CA VAL A 108 8.74 -3.24 7.89
C VAL A 108 7.38 -3.63 7.32
N LEU A 109 7.25 -3.70 6.01
CA LEU A 109 5.99 -4.06 5.35
C LEU A 109 5.62 -5.53 5.62
N ARG A 110 6.60 -6.43 5.65
CA ARG A 110 6.39 -7.83 6.00
C ARG A 110 5.82 -7.97 7.41
N GLN A 111 6.40 -7.31 8.39
CA GLN A 111 5.92 -7.31 9.78
C GLN A 111 4.53 -6.68 9.90
N ALA A 112 4.26 -5.64 9.14
CA ALA A 112 2.95 -4.99 9.11
C ALA A 112 1.87 -5.79 8.36
N GLY A 113 2.23 -6.89 7.71
CA GLY A 113 1.31 -7.71 6.93
C GLY A 113 0.85 -7.06 5.63
N ILE A 114 1.63 -6.11 5.10
CA ILE A 114 1.33 -5.40 3.86
C ILE A 114 2.11 -6.05 2.70
N PRO A 115 1.41 -6.66 1.72
CA PRO A 115 2.07 -7.19 0.53
C PRO A 115 2.83 -6.11 -0.22
N LEU A 116 4.06 -6.41 -0.63
CA LEU A 116 4.89 -5.53 -1.45
C LEU A 116 5.15 -6.16 -2.81
N LEU A 117 4.76 -5.45 -3.86
CA LEU A 117 5.05 -5.79 -5.24
C LEU A 117 6.11 -4.84 -5.77
N ARG A 118 7.25 -5.37 -6.21
CA ARG A 118 8.32 -4.54 -6.77
C ARG A 118 8.96 -5.18 -7.97
N ASP A 119 9.35 -4.37 -8.93
CA ASP A 119 10.02 -4.79 -10.15
C ASP A 119 10.73 -3.60 -10.79
N ARG A 120 11.76 -3.87 -11.59
CA ARG A 120 12.42 -2.87 -12.45
C ARG A 120 11.69 -2.66 -13.76
N ASP A 121 11.02 -3.70 -14.24
CA ASP A 121 10.24 -3.67 -15.47
C ASP A 121 8.84 -3.15 -15.19
N SER A 122 8.54 -1.97 -15.71
CA SER A 122 7.27 -1.28 -15.54
C SER A 122 6.08 -2.11 -16.05
N GLU A 123 6.20 -2.70 -17.25
CA GLU A 123 5.13 -3.49 -17.85
C GLU A 123 4.86 -4.78 -17.06
N ARG A 124 5.93 -5.47 -16.64
CA ARG A 124 5.81 -6.66 -15.80
C ARG A 124 5.17 -6.32 -14.45
N LEU A 125 5.55 -5.20 -13.84
CA LEU A 125 4.97 -4.76 -12.57
C LEU A 125 3.47 -4.48 -12.71
N VAL A 126 3.04 -3.82 -13.78
CA VAL A 126 1.60 -3.61 -14.08
C VAL A 126 0.87 -4.95 -14.16
N ARG A 127 1.41 -5.93 -14.88
CA ARG A 127 0.79 -7.27 -14.96
C ARG A 127 0.70 -7.95 -13.61
N ARG A 128 1.75 -7.88 -12.79
CA ARG A 128 1.78 -8.46 -11.45
C ARG A 128 0.76 -7.81 -10.51
N VAL A 129 0.61 -6.51 -10.59
CA VAL A 129 -0.42 -5.78 -9.82
C VAL A 129 -1.82 -6.21 -10.25
N ARG A 130 -2.07 -6.32 -11.55
CA ARG A 130 -3.37 -6.80 -12.08
C ARG A 130 -3.71 -8.20 -11.57
N GLU A 131 -2.77 -9.11 -11.64
CA GLU A 131 -2.95 -10.48 -11.13
C GLU A 131 -3.22 -10.50 -9.63
N PHE A 132 -2.42 -9.77 -8.87
CA PHE A 132 -2.60 -9.65 -7.43
C PHE A 132 -4.00 -9.14 -7.06
N LEU A 133 -4.50 -8.11 -7.73
CA LEU A 133 -5.81 -7.54 -7.47
C LEU A 133 -6.95 -8.45 -7.94
N LYS A 134 -6.75 -9.24 -8.97
CA LYS A 134 -7.72 -10.21 -9.45
C LYS A 134 -8.03 -11.27 -8.39
N TYR A 135 -7.03 -11.82 -7.72
CA TYR A 135 -7.22 -12.76 -6.62
C TYR A 135 -7.90 -12.09 -5.41
N ARG A 136 -7.51 -10.90 -5.05
CA ARG A 136 -8.14 -10.13 -3.97
C ARG A 136 -9.61 -9.84 -4.24
N GLY A 137 -9.99 -9.60 -5.48
CA GLY A 137 -11.39 -9.43 -5.90
C GLY A 137 -12.21 -10.68 -5.70
N ALA A 138 -11.69 -11.84 -6.04
CA ALA A 138 -12.34 -13.13 -5.87
C ALA A 138 -12.55 -13.47 -4.39
N ASP A 139 -11.52 -13.33 -3.55
CA ASP A 139 -11.59 -13.57 -2.09
C ASP A 139 -12.66 -12.71 -1.40
N ALA A 140 -12.78 -11.44 -1.79
CA ALA A 140 -13.78 -10.55 -1.23
C ALA A 140 -15.21 -10.94 -1.65
N ALA A 141 -15.39 -11.43 -2.89
CA ALA A 141 -16.68 -11.92 -3.38
C ALA A 141 -17.10 -13.19 -2.62
N GLU A 142 -16.20 -14.14 -2.40
CA GLU A 142 -16.47 -15.36 -1.63
C GLU A 142 -16.87 -15.04 -0.17
N LYS A 143 -16.15 -14.15 0.49
CA LYS A 143 -16.48 -13.72 1.86
C LYS A 143 -17.85 -13.05 1.95
N SER A 144 -18.21 -12.27 0.94
CA SER A 144 -19.53 -11.64 0.86
C SER A 144 -20.65 -12.69 0.73
N ILE A 145 -20.51 -13.68 -0.11
CA ILE A 145 -21.46 -14.77 -0.31
C ILE A 145 -21.61 -15.61 0.98
N THR A 146 -20.49 -15.94 1.64
CA THR A 146 -20.50 -16.69 2.90
C THR A 146 -21.20 -15.91 4.02
N GLY A 147 -20.96 -14.60 4.10
CA GLY A 147 -21.64 -13.72 5.06
C GLY A 147 -23.15 -13.63 4.85
N MET A 148 -23.61 -13.59 3.61
CA MET A 148 -25.05 -13.59 3.26
C MET A 148 -25.71 -14.91 3.64
N ASN A 149 -25.08 -16.05 3.38
CA ASN A 149 -25.62 -17.36 3.73
C ASN A 149 -25.77 -17.56 5.24
N SER A 150 -24.80 -17.13 6.03
CA SER A 150 -24.89 -17.22 7.50
C SER A 150 -26.00 -16.35 8.10
N THR A 151 -26.29 -15.20 7.50
CA THR A 151 -27.37 -14.32 7.93
C THR A 151 -28.74 -14.93 7.62
N THR A 152 -28.88 -15.59 6.48
CA THR A 152 -30.15 -16.25 6.07
C THR A 152 -30.48 -17.43 6.98
N GLU A 153 -29.49 -18.27 7.30
CA GLU A 153 -29.68 -19.40 8.22
C GLU A 153 -30.08 -18.96 9.65
N HIS A 154 -29.56 -17.82 10.11
CA HIS A 154 -29.90 -17.29 11.44
C HIS A 154 -31.33 -16.73 11.50
N THR A 155 -31.85 -16.21 10.40
CA THR A 155 -33.22 -15.69 10.29
C THR A 155 -34.24 -16.85 10.23
N GLU A 156 -33.96 -17.90 9.50
CA GLU A 156 -34.82 -19.08 9.39
C GLU A 156 -34.95 -19.84 10.73
N ARG A 157 -33.86 -19.91 11.54
CA ARG A 157 -33.88 -20.53 12.87
C ARG A 157 -34.78 -19.80 13.86
N LYS A 158 -34.87 -18.48 13.78
CA LYS A 158 -35.74 -17.69 14.67
C LYS A 158 -37.23 -17.82 14.34
N GLU A 159 -37.58 -18.13 13.11
CA GLU A 159 -39.00 -18.31 12.73
C GLU A 159 -39.56 -19.70 13.07
N LYS A 160 -38.67 -20.69 13.31
CA LYS A 160 -39.09 -22.05 13.71
C LYS A 160 -39.26 -22.25 15.21
N GLU A 161 -38.83 -21.30 16.04
CA GLU A 161 -38.98 -21.33 17.51
C GLU A 161 -40.16 -20.51 18.05
N LYS A 162 -41.04 -19.98 17.18
CA LYS A 162 -42.32 -19.36 17.53
C LYS A 162 -43.48 -20.21 17.07
#